data_86d3b8159859977ea80c9bafda9fa5fd
#
_entry.id   86d3b8159859977ea80c9bafda9fa5fd
#
_cell.length_a   1.000
_cell.length_b   1.000
_cell.length_c   1.000
_cell.angle_alpha   90.00
_cell.angle_beta   90.00
_cell.angle_gamma   90.00
#
_symmetry.space_group_name_H-M   'P 1'
#
loop_
_entity.id
_entity.type
_entity.pdbx_description
1 polymer ?
#
loop_
_entity_poly.entity_id
_entity_poly.type
_entity_poly.pdbx_seq_one_letter_code
_entity_poly.pdbx_strand_id
1 'polypeptide(L)'
;RQSQPRVSRHLKLLTDAGLLERFGEGSWVFHRLIQEGAAAGIARRLLTLLPKDARALALDRERLAEVKWQRSQAAATYFARNAESWDRLRSLHADDAKVERAIKKLLPLRQTDELLDLGTGTGRMLEIFAPHIHRGYGIDFSCEMLAVARANLERAKGANCTVRQADIYQPPFRENCFDAVTIHQVLHFLDDPGRAIALA
;
A
#
# COMPACT_ATOMS: atom_id res chain seq x y z
N ARG A 1 -3.46 -20.70 21.04
CA ARG A 1 -3.60 -20.33 19.60
C ARG A 1 -5.05 -20.51 19.19
N GLN A 2 -5.64 -19.53 18.52
CA GLN A 2 -6.92 -19.74 17.84
C GLN A 2 -6.68 -20.45 16.51
N SER A 3 -7.60 -21.31 16.09
CA SER A 3 -7.53 -21.96 14.78
C SER A 3 -7.84 -20.95 13.67
N GLN A 4 -7.29 -21.18 12.48
CA GLN A 4 -7.52 -20.33 11.32
C GLN A 4 -9.01 -20.14 10.99
N PRO A 5 -9.89 -21.18 11.03
CA PRO A 5 -11.33 -20.99 10.80
C PRO A 5 -11.98 -20.05 11.82
N ARG A 6 -11.55 -20.12 13.09
CA ARG A 6 -12.08 -19.25 14.15
C ARG A 6 -11.69 -17.79 13.93
N VAL A 7 -10.43 -17.54 13.57
CA VAL A 7 -9.94 -16.18 13.23
C VAL A 7 -10.70 -15.66 12.03
N SER A 8 -10.83 -16.43 10.94
CA SER A 8 -11.57 -16.05 9.74
C SER A 8 -13.03 -15.68 10.04
N ARG A 9 -13.70 -16.44 10.92
CA ARG A 9 -15.07 -16.13 11.36
C ARG A 9 -15.15 -14.78 12.09
N HIS A 10 -14.21 -14.51 13.00
CA HIS A 10 -14.19 -13.24 13.70
C HIS A 10 -13.91 -12.06 12.76
N LEU A 11 -12.95 -12.21 11.84
CA LEU A 11 -12.66 -11.19 10.83
C LEU A 11 -13.89 -10.92 9.95
N LYS A 12 -14.62 -11.98 9.56
CA LYS A 12 -15.88 -11.83 8.82
C LYS A 12 -16.91 -11.02 9.61
N LEU A 13 -17.16 -11.37 10.88
CA LEU A 13 -18.10 -10.63 11.72
C LEU A 13 -17.73 -9.15 11.86
N LEU A 14 -16.45 -8.84 12.03
CA LEU A 14 -15.97 -7.45 12.10
C LEU A 14 -16.13 -6.72 10.77
N THR A 15 -15.97 -7.41 9.65
CA THR A 15 -16.18 -6.86 8.30
C THR A 15 -17.67 -6.62 8.06
N ASP A 16 -18.53 -7.58 8.39
CA ASP A 16 -20.00 -7.47 8.26
C ASP A 16 -20.56 -6.35 9.16
N ALA A 17 -19.92 -6.09 10.30
CA ALA A 17 -20.23 -4.97 11.20
C ALA A 17 -19.65 -3.61 10.71
N GLY A 18 -18.97 -3.56 9.58
CA GLY A 18 -18.37 -2.33 9.03
C GLY A 18 -17.18 -1.78 9.84
N LEU A 19 -16.56 -2.59 10.69
CA LEU A 19 -15.38 -2.19 11.47
C LEU A 19 -14.07 -2.48 10.73
N LEU A 20 -14.09 -3.43 9.79
CA LEU A 20 -12.98 -3.79 8.92
C LEU A 20 -13.37 -3.70 7.46
N GLU A 21 -12.42 -3.30 6.63
CA GLU A 21 -12.44 -3.50 5.19
C GLU A 21 -11.72 -4.80 4.84
N ARG A 22 -12.20 -5.50 3.81
CA ARG A 22 -11.60 -6.72 3.29
C ARG A 22 -11.23 -6.54 1.82
N PHE A 23 -10.00 -6.89 1.44
CA PHE A 23 -9.57 -6.93 0.05
C PHE A 23 -8.70 -8.15 -0.23
N GLY A 24 -8.78 -8.68 -1.46
CA GLY A 24 -8.02 -9.84 -1.91
C GLY A 24 -6.80 -9.43 -2.72
N GLU A 25 -5.74 -10.23 -2.63
CA GLU A 25 -4.54 -10.13 -3.46
C GLU A 25 -4.09 -11.56 -3.82
N GLY A 26 -4.36 -12.03 -5.02
CA GLY A 26 -4.10 -13.40 -5.40
C GLY A 26 -4.76 -14.37 -4.42
N SER A 27 -3.97 -15.23 -3.77
CA SER A 27 -4.44 -16.18 -2.74
C SER A 27 -4.55 -15.59 -1.33
N TRP A 28 -4.13 -14.34 -1.13
CA TRP A 28 -4.15 -13.66 0.15
C TRP A 28 -5.40 -12.82 0.35
N VAL A 29 -5.86 -12.75 1.58
CA VAL A 29 -6.95 -11.86 1.99
C VAL A 29 -6.43 -10.95 3.08
N PHE A 30 -6.51 -9.65 2.82
CA PHE A 30 -6.12 -8.62 3.77
C PHE A 30 -7.36 -8.01 4.43
N HIS A 31 -7.20 -7.65 5.69
CA HIS A 31 -8.20 -6.91 6.45
C HIS A 31 -7.57 -5.66 7.04
N ARG A 32 -8.27 -4.55 6.95
CA ARG A 32 -7.85 -3.25 7.45
C ARG A 32 -8.95 -2.64 8.30
N LEU A 33 -8.55 -1.91 9.35
CA LEU A 33 -9.51 -1.12 10.12
C LEU A 33 -10.13 -0.05 9.22
N ILE A 34 -11.46 0.09 9.29
CA ILE A 34 -12.13 1.15 8.53
C ILE A 34 -11.62 2.52 8.96
N GLN A 35 -11.31 3.38 7.99
CA GLN A 35 -10.65 4.66 8.26
C GLN A 35 -11.60 5.84 8.20
N GLU A 36 -12.74 5.70 7.52
CA GLU A 36 -13.73 6.74 7.27
C GLU A 36 -15.14 6.36 7.72
N GLY A 37 -16.01 7.36 7.78
CA GLY A 37 -17.39 7.18 8.19
C GLY A 37 -17.58 7.03 9.71
N ALA A 38 -18.84 6.90 10.11
CA ALA A 38 -19.24 6.82 11.53
C ALA A 38 -18.59 5.63 12.29
N ALA A 39 -18.39 4.50 11.61
CA ALA A 39 -17.80 3.31 12.19
C ALA A 39 -16.29 3.45 12.50
N ALA A 40 -15.57 4.34 11.81
CA ALA A 40 -14.13 4.55 12.03
C ALA A 40 -13.82 5.07 13.44
N GLY A 41 -14.64 6.00 13.94
CA GLY A 41 -14.54 6.49 15.31
C GLY A 41 -14.77 5.41 16.37
N ILE A 42 -15.77 4.55 16.14
CA ILE A 42 -16.08 3.42 17.01
C ILE A 42 -14.93 2.41 16.99
N ALA A 43 -14.42 2.04 15.82
CA ALA A 43 -13.34 1.10 15.65
C ALA A 43 -12.07 1.56 16.40
N ARG A 44 -11.70 2.85 16.29
CA ARG A 44 -10.56 3.41 17.02
C ARG A 44 -10.76 3.38 18.54
N ARG A 45 -11.96 3.74 19.03
CA ARG A 45 -12.29 3.68 20.47
C ARG A 45 -12.21 2.26 21.01
N LEU A 46 -12.71 1.27 20.28
CA LEU A 46 -12.59 -0.14 20.68
C LEU A 46 -11.13 -0.58 20.84
N LEU A 47 -10.22 -0.12 19.97
CA LEU A 47 -8.80 -0.42 20.10
C LEU A 47 -8.18 0.19 21.37
N THR A 48 -8.63 1.35 21.81
CA THR A 48 -8.11 1.96 23.05
C THR A 48 -8.51 1.20 24.33
N LEU A 49 -9.57 0.38 24.26
CA LEU A 49 -10.03 -0.46 25.36
C LEU A 49 -9.22 -1.75 25.51
N LEU A 50 -8.38 -2.10 24.53
CA LEU A 50 -7.57 -3.31 24.60
C LEU A 50 -6.44 -3.12 25.62
N PRO A 51 -6.23 -4.09 26.54
CA PRO A 51 -5.14 -4.06 27.49
C PRO A 51 -3.80 -4.07 26.75
N LYS A 52 -2.98 -3.01 26.90
CA LYS A 52 -1.71 -2.86 26.18
C LYS A 52 -0.69 -3.95 26.53
N ASP A 53 -0.78 -4.50 27.73
CA ASP A 53 0.17 -5.47 28.31
C ASP A 53 -0.34 -6.92 28.26
N ALA A 54 -1.41 -7.19 27.52
CA ALA A 54 -1.91 -8.54 27.39
C ALA A 54 -0.86 -9.43 26.70
N ARG A 55 -0.49 -10.54 27.36
CA ARG A 55 0.46 -11.55 26.84
C ARG A 55 0.11 -12.01 25.41
N ALA A 56 -1.20 -12.10 25.10
CA ALA A 56 -1.66 -12.45 23.76
C ALA A 56 -1.23 -11.40 22.72
N LEU A 57 -1.31 -10.10 23.05
CA LEU A 57 -0.89 -9.02 22.15
C LEU A 57 0.63 -9.00 21.96
N ALA A 58 1.42 -9.32 22.99
CA ALA A 58 2.86 -9.45 22.86
C ALA A 58 3.24 -10.56 21.87
N LEU A 59 2.64 -11.76 22.02
CA LEU A 59 2.86 -12.86 21.08
C LEU A 59 2.38 -12.56 19.65
N ASP A 60 1.34 -11.79 19.48
CA ASP A 60 0.87 -11.40 18.15
C ASP A 60 1.78 -10.34 17.51
N ARG A 61 2.39 -9.45 18.30
CA ARG A 61 3.44 -8.53 17.82
C ARG A 61 4.70 -9.28 17.36
N GLU A 62 5.13 -10.28 18.11
CA GLU A 62 6.28 -11.13 17.70
C GLU A 62 6.00 -11.84 16.37
N ARG A 63 4.80 -12.41 16.21
CA ARG A 63 4.38 -13.06 14.96
C ARG A 63 4.30 -12.06 13.80
N LEU A 64 3.79 -10.87 14.06
CA LEU A 64 3.74 -9.80 13.07
C LEU A 64 5.15 -9.42 12.63
N ALA A 65 6.10 -9.29 13.57
CA ALA A 65 7.50 -9.00 13.27
C ALA A 65 8.11 -10.11 12.40
N GLU A 66 7.84 -11.38 12.69
CA GLU A 66 8.28 -12.52 11.88
C GLU A 66 7.71 -12.48 10.46
N VAL A 67 6.40 -12.25 10.31
CA VAL A 67 5.76 -12.11 8.98
C VAL A 67 6.36 -10.93 8.19
N LYS A 68 6.62 -9.81 8.84
CA LYS A 68 7.27 -8.65 8.23
C LYS A 68 8.69 -8.96 7.77
N TRP A 69 9.45 -9.66 8.59
CA TRP A 69 10.80 -10.11 8.24
C TRP A 69 10.79 -11.06 7.03
N GLN A 70 9.91 -12.06 7.02
CA GLN A 70 9.77 -13.00 5.90
C GLN A 70 9.40 -12.28 4.59
N ARG A 71 8.50 -11.30 4.64
CA ARG A 71 8.16 -10.46 3.47
C ARG A 71 9.37 -9.66 2.98
N SER A 72 10.12 -9.07 3.89
CA SER A 72 11.35 -8.34 3.54
C SER A 72 12.39 -9.25 2.88
N GLN A 73 12.55 -10.49 3.33
CA GLN A 73 13.43 -11.48 2.72
C GLN A 73 12.94 -11.92 1.33
N ALA A 74 11.62 -12.15 1.18
CA ALA A 74 11.03 -12.48 -0.12
C ALA A 74 11.24 -11.34 -1.13
N ALA A 75 11.04 -10.10 -0.71
CA ALA A 75 11.31 -8.91 -1.50
C ALA A 75 12.79 -8.82 -1.91
N ALA A 76 13.71 -9.01 -0.97
CA ALA A 76 15.16 -9.00 -1.24
C ALA A 76 15.54 -10.10 -2.23
N THR A 77 14.97 -11.30 -2.10
CA THR A 77 15.20 -12.43 -3.02
C THR A 77 14.68 -12.12 -4.42
N TYR A 78 13.50 -11.51 -4.52
CA TYR A 78 12.93 -11.09 -5.80
C TYR A 78 13.84 -10.06 -6.49
N PHE A 79 14.30 -9.04 -5.76
CA PHE A 79 15.25 -8.05 -6.29
C PHE A 79 16.57 -8.67 -6.71
N ALA A 80 17.13 -9.57 -5.90
CA ALA A 80 18.40 -10.23 -6.25
C ALA A 80 18.27 -11.05 -7.54
N ARG A 81 17.15 -11.71 -7.76
CA ARG A 81 16.89 -12.48 -9.00
C ARG A 81 16.64 -11.62 -10.23
N ASN A 82 16.17 -10.40 -10.05
CA ASN A 82 15.82 -9.48 -11.14
C ASN A 82 16.76 -8.28 -11.23
N ALA A 83 17.88 -8.29 -10.49
CA ALA A 83 18.83 -7.18 -10.40
C ALA A 83 19.33 -6.70 -11.77
N GLU A 84 19.69 -7.64 -12.67
CA GLU A 84 20.15 -7.29 -14.01
C GLU A 84 19.09 -6.59 -14.86
N SER A 85 17.83 -7.02 -14.76
CA SER A 85 16.72 -6.36 -15.47
C SER A 85 16.37 -5.00 -14.87
N TRP A 86 16.50 -4.84 -13.54
CA TRP A 86 16.33 -3.56 -12.86
C TRP A 86 17.46 -2.57 -13.17
N ASP A 87 18.71 -3.01 -13.17
CA ASP A 87 19.85 -2.16 -13.53
C ASP A 87 19.77 -1.74 -15.01
N ARG A 88 19.28 -2.61 -15.88
CA ARG A 88 19.02 -2.28 -17.29
C ARG A 88 17.89 -1.26 -17.44
N LEU A 89 16.81 -1.38 -16.68
CA LEU A 89 15.71 -0.42 -16.65
C LEU A 89 16.14 0.92 -16.05
N ARG A 90 16.94 0.92 -14.99
CA ARG A 90 17.52 2.13 -14.39
C ARG A 90 18.50 2.84 -15.31
N SER A 91 19.36 2.11 -16.01
CA SER A 91 20.36 2.71 -16.91
C SER A 91 19.74 3.42 -18.13
N LEU A 92 18.47 3.13 -18.42
CA LEU A 92 17.72 3.82 -19.49
C LEU A 92 17.06 5.12 -19.01
N HIS A 93 17.10 5.43 -17.71
CA HIS A 93 16.37 6.55 -17.14
C HIS A 93 17.32 7.62 -16.60
N ALA A 94 16.87 8.89 -16.70
CA ALA A 94 17.55 10.04 -16.12
C ALA A 94 17.78 9.85 -14.60
N ASP A 95 18.77 10.59 -14.06
CA ASP A 95 19.09 10.68 -12.64
C ASP A 95 17.78 10.75 -11.80
N ASP A 96 17.40 9.61 -11.21
CA ASP A 96 16.15 9.44 -10.45
C ASP A 96 15.94 10.57 -9.44
N ALA A 97 17.02 11.03 -8.79
CA ALA A 97 16.95 12.11 -7.82
C ALA A 97 16.56 13.46 -8.44
N LYS A 98 16.92 13.71 -9.71
CA LYS A 98 16.48 14.92 -10.42
C LYS A 98 15.01 14.83 -10.80
N VAL A 99 14.59 13.67 -11.28
CA VAL A 99 13.18 13.40 -11.63
C VAL A 99 12.29 13.53 -10.39
N GLU A 100 12.67 12.92 -9.28
CA GLU A 100 11.94 12.99 -8.01
C GLU A 100 11.81 14.43 -7.49
N ARG A 101 12.88 15.21 -7.57
CA ARG A 101 12.85 16.65 -7.22
C ARG A 101 11.91 17.44 -8.13
N ALA A 102 11.90 17.13 -9.42
CA ALA A 102 11.02 17.79 -10.38
C ALA A 102 9.56 17.44 -10.10
N ILE A 103 9.24 16.17 -9.82
CA ILE A 103 7.90 15.72 -9.47
C ILE A 103 7.41 16.43 -8.19
N LYS A 104 8.23 16.48 -7.14
CA LYS A 104 7.88 17.22 -5.90
C LYS A 104 7.59 18.68 -6.14
N LYS A 105 8.33 19.33 -7.05
CA LYS A 105 8.12 20.72 -7.39
C LYS A 105 6.84 20.95 -8.20
N LEU A 106 6.51 20.01 -9.09
CA LEU A 106 5.31 20.07 -9.94
C LEU A 106 4.04 19.71 -9.18
N LEU A 107 4.17 18.90 -8.13
CA LEU A 107 3.05 18.39 -7.33
C LEU A 107 3.22 18.82 -5.85
N PRO A 108 2.93 20.08 -5.52
CA PRO A 108 3.10 20.62 -4.18
C PRO A 108 1.96 20.20 -3.24
N LEU A 109 1.97 18.94 -2.83
CA LEU A 109 0.96 18.35 -1.96
C LEU A 109 1.06 18.86 -0.52
N ARG A 110 -0.09 18.90 0.16
CA ARG A 110 -0.26 19.36 1.54
C ARG A 110 -0.60 18.20 2.46
N GLN A 111 -0.40 18.38 3.74
CA GLN A 111 -0.74 17.42 4.80
C GLN A 111 -2.23 17.05 4.89
N THR A 112 -3.08 17.71 4.13
CA THR A 112 -4.52 17.43 4.02
C THR A 112 -4.86 16.58 2.82
N ASP A 113 -3.95 16.46 1.85
CA ASP A 113 -4.21 15.90 0.52
C ASP A 113 -4.08 14.38 0.52
N GLU A 114 -4.86 13.73 -0.34
CA GLU A 114 -4.82 12.29 -0.60
C GLU A 114 -4.24 12.03 -1.99
N LEU A 115 -3.27 11.12 -2.06
CA LEU A 115 -2.54 10.76 -3.26
C LEU A 115 -2.89 9.33 -3.71
N LEU A 116 -3.17 9.15 -5.00
CA LEU A 116 -3.22 7.84 -5.66
C LEU A 116 -1.99 7.67 -6.56
N ASP A 117 -1.31 6.53 -6.45
CA ASP A 117 -0.19 6.15 -7.31
C ASP A 117 -0.59 4.91 -8.13
N LEU A 118 -0.83 5.11 -9.43
CA LEU A 118 -1.25 4.08 -10.38
C LEU A 118 -0.02 3.38 -10.97
N GLY A 119 0.06 2.05 -10.80
CA GLY A 119 1.27 1.30 -11.14
C GLY A 119 2.41 1.59 -10.17
N THR A 120 2.10 1.56 -8.87
CA THR A 120 2.99 2.00 -7.78
C THR A 120 4.31 1.21 -7.70
N GLY A 121 4.36 0.02 -8.30
CA GLY A 121 5.54 -0.83 -8.28
C GLY A 121 6.04 -1.09 -6.88
N THR A 122 7.26 -0.65 -6.61
CA THR A 122 7.92 -0.77 -5.30
C THR A 122 7.52 0.30 -4.28
N GLY A 123 6.53 1.15 -4.61
CA GLY A 123 6.00 2.17 -3.72
C GLY A 123 6.81 3.46 -3.65
N ARG A 124 7.68 3.73 -4.64
CA ARG A 124 8.63 4.84 -4.56
C ARG A 124 7.97 6.22 -4.49
N MET A 125 6.91 6.46 -5.26
CA MET A 125 6.17 7.74 -5.19
C MET A 125 5.53 7.92 -3.81
N LEU A 126 4.95 6.86 -3.26
CA LEU A 126 4.37 6.90 -1.91
C LEU A 126 5.44 7.19 -0.85
N GLU A 127 6.64 6.58 -0.92
CA GLU A 127 7.75 6.90 0.00
C GLU A 127 8.10 8.39 -0.02
N ILE A 128 8.18 8.96 -1.23
CA ILE A 128 8.57 10.36 -1.44
C ILE A 128 7.53 11.31 -0.87
N PHE A 129 6.24 11.00 -1.04
CA PHE A 129 5.15 11.90 -0.66
C PHE A 129 4.57 11.61 0.74
N ALA A 130 4.77 10.44 1.32
CA ALA A 130 4.24 10.08 2.65
C ALA A 130 4.44 11.16 3.73
N PRO A 131 5.61 11.84 3.83
CA PRO A 131 5.79 12.90 4.82
C PRO A 131 4.99 14.18 4.56
N HIS A 132 4.39 14.32 3.37
CA HIS A 132 3.79 15.58 2.88
C HIS A 132 2.28 15.48 2.67
N ILE A 133 1.67 14.30 2.83
CA ILE A 133 0.26 14.04 2.53
C ILE A 133 -0.48 13.48 3.73
N HIS A 134 -1.81 13.57 3.68
CA HIS A 134 -2.69 12.95 4.66
C HIS A 134 -2.67 11.42 4.50
N ARG A 135 -2.91 10.94 3.28
CA ARG A 135 -2.93 9.51 2.93
C ARG A 135 -2.39 9.28 1.53
N GLY A 136 -1.73 8.12 1.35
CA GLY A 136 -1.29 7.63 0.06
C GLY A 136 -1.89 6.26 -0.24
N TYR A 137 -2.34 6.07 -1.48
CA TYR A 137 -2.82 4.79 -1.99
C TYR A 137 -2.04 4.41 -3.23
N GLY A 138 -1.51 3.20 -3.26
CA GLY A 138 -0.85 2.66 -4.44
C GLY A 138 -1.56 1.42 -4.94
N ILE A 139 -1.70 1.30 -6.25
CA ILE A 139 -2.14 0.07 -6.88
C ILE A 139 -1.12 -0.44 -7.87
N ASP A 140 -1.00 -1.76 -7.94
CA ASP A 140 -0.18 -2.44 -8.93
C ASP A 140 -0.80 -3.81 -9.25
N PHE A 141 -0.53 -4.33 -10.43
CA PHE A 141 -0.99 -5.65 -10.81
C PHE A 141 -0.14 -6.77 -10.21
N SER A 142 1.16 -6.51 -9.94
CA SER A 142 2.12 -7.49 -9.40
C SER A 142 2.09 -7.56 -7.89
N CYS A 143 1.70 -8.73 -7.35
CA CYS A 143 1.77 -9.02 -5.91
C CYS A 143 3.21 -8.96 -5.37
N GLU A 144 4.20 -9.30 -6.18
CA GLU A 144 5.61 -9.28 -5.85
C GLU A 144 6.09 -7.84 -5.65
N MET A 145 5.74 -6.93 -6.56
CA MET A 145 6.03 -5.50 -6.42
C MET A 145 5.38 -4.92 -5.18
N LEU A 146 4.13 -5.28 -4.90
CA LEU A 146 3.42 -4.81 -3.71
C LEU A 146 4.02 -5.34 -2.41
N ALA A 147 4.57 -6.56 -2.40
CA ALA A 147 5.30 -7.07 -1.24
C ALA A 147 6.54 -6.22 -0.94
N VAL A 148 7.26 -5.82 -1.99
CA VAL A 148 8.40 -4.88 -1.90
C VAL A 148 7.94 -3.50 -1.42
N ALA A 149 6.88 -2.96 -2.02
CA ALA A 149 6.33 -1.65 -1.66
C ALA A 149 5.99 -1.59 -0.16
N ARG A 150 5.36 -2.63 0.39
CA ARG A 150 5.06 -2.71 1.83
C ARG A 150 6.32 -2.67 2.68
N ALA A 151 7.36 -3.42 2.32
CA ALA A 151 8.62 -3.42 3.05
C ALA A 151 9.32 -2.05 2.99
N ASN A 152 9.27 -1.37 1.85
CA ASN A 152 9.83 -0.03 1.67
C ASN A 152 9.07 1.00 2.50
N LEU A 153 7.74 1.02 2.43
CA LEU A 153 6.89 1.95 3.21
C LEU A 153 7.06 1.76 4.71
N GLU A 154 7.19 0.52 5.19
CA GLU A 154 7.49 0.24 6.60
C GLU A 154 8.83 0.84 7.03
N ARG A 155 9.88 0.69 6.19
CA ARG A 155 11.21 1.27 6.44
C ARG A 155 11.20 2.79 6.41
N ALA A 156 10.45 3.38 5.49
CA ALA A 156 10.31 4.83 5.33
C ALA A 156 9.35 5.47 6.36
N LYS A 157 8.76 4.66 7.29
CA LYS A 157 7.73 5.09 8.24
C LYS A 157 6.47 5.68 7.57
N GLY A 158 6.17 5.23 6.35
CA GLY A 158 4.98 5.60 5.57
C GLY A 158 3.70 4.94 6.07
N ALA A 159 3.41 5.04 7.37
CA ALA A 159 2.24 4.41 8.00
C ALA A 159 0.89 4.95 7.48
N ASN A 160 0.90 6.12 6.85
CA ASN A 160 -0.24 6.74 6.18
C ASN A 160 -0.45 6.27 4.73
N CYS A 161 0.42 5.39 4.22
CA CYS A 161 0.32 4.85 2.88
C CYS A 161 -0.13 3.39 2.88
N THR A 162 -0.93 3.02 1.88
CA THR A 162 -1.44 1.65 1.70
C THR A 162 -1.29 1.23 0.24
N VAL A 163 -0.88 -0.01 0.02
CA VAL A 163 -0.81 -0.56 -1.34
C VAL A 163 -1.67 -1.81 -1.46
N ARG A 164 -2.28 -2.02 -2.65
CA ARG A 164 -3.11 -3.19 -2.94
C ARG A 164 -3.05 -3.58 -4.41
N GLN A 165 -3.32 -4.86 -4.68
CA GLN A 165 -3.42 -5.37 -6.03
C GLN A 165 -4.69 -4.85 -6.71
N ALA A 166 -4.54 -4.23 -7.88
CA ALA A 166 -5.65 -3.84 -8.72
C ALA A 166 -5.18 -3.61 -10.16
N ASP A 167 -6.14 -3.67 -11.10
CA ASP A 167 -5.95 -3.28 -12.48
C ASP A 167 -6.00 -1.74 -12.57
N ILE A 168 -5.01 -1.14 -13.25
CA ILE A 168 -4.95 0.30 -13.51
C ILE A 168 -6.16 0.80 -14.32
N TYR A 169 -6.75 -0.06 -15.15
CA TYR A 169 -7.94 0.25 -15.94
C TYR A 169 -9.26 0.12 -15.17
N GLN A 170 -9.21 -0.42 -13.95
CA GLN A 170 -10.36 -0.59 -13.06
C GLN A 170 -9.94 -0.28 -11.62
N PRO A 171 -9.50 0.96 -11.33
CA PRO A 171 -9.08 1.32 -9.99
C PRO A 171 -10.27 1.17 -9.04
N PRO A 172 -10.09 0.50 -7.90
CA PRO A 172 -11.19 0.19 -7.00
C PRO A 172 -11.50 1.36 -6.05
N PHE A 173 -11.62 2.54 -6.60
CA PHE A 173 -11.92 3.79 -5.92
C PHE A 173 -13.11 4.48 -6.57
N ARG A 174 -13.72 5.40 -5.85
CA ARG A 174 -14.73 6.29 -6.41
C ARG A 174 -14.06 7.39 -7.24
N GLU A 175 -14.79 7.92 -8.20
CA GLU A 175 -14.33 9.08 -8.96
C GLU A 175 -14.16 10.30 -8.02
N ASN A 176 -13.20 11.16 -8.34
CA ASN A 176 -12.95 12.42 -7.65
C ASN A 176 -12.68 12.28 -6.13
N CYS A 177 -12.06 11.19 -5.68
CA CYS A 177 -11.76 10.96 -4.27
C CYS A 177 -10.30 11.23 -3.89
N PHE A 178 -9.46 11.67 -4.83
CA PHE A 178 -8.07 12.01 -4.59
C PHE A 178 -7.76 13.43 -5.02
N ASP A 179 -6.86 14.10 -4.30
CA ASP A 179 -6.39 15.44 -4.64
C ASP A 179 -5.30 15.41 -5.72
N ALA A 180 -4.61 14.28 -5.85
CA ALA A 180 -3.60 14.07 -6.86
C ALA A 180 -3.48 12.59 -7.27
N VAL A 181 -3.10 12.38 -8.54
CA VAL A 181 -2.79 11.06 -9.07
C VAL A 181 -1.40 11.09 -9.70
N THR A 182 -0.60 10.06 -9.43
CA THR A 182 0.69 9.82 -10.10
C THR A 182 0.62 8.57 -10.94
N ILE A 183 1.23 8.63 -12.14
CA ILE A 183 1.46 7.51 -13.04
C ILE A 183 2.94 7.60 -13.44
N HIS A 184 3.80 6.94 -12.65
CA HIS A 184 5.25 7.09 -12.83
C HIS A 184 5.89 5.81 -13.36
N GLN A 185 6.54 5.91 -14.53
CA GLN A 185 7.28 4.80 -15.17
C GLN A 185 6.44 3.53 -15.44
N VAL A 186 5.15 3.67 -15.69
CA VAL A 186 4.25 2.54 -15.96
C VAL A 186 3.59 2.60 -17.34
N LEU A 187 3.42 3.79 -17.92
CA LEU A 187 2.67 3.97 -19.17
C LEU A 187 3.21 3.14 -20.34
N HIS A 188 4.52 2.91 -20.39
CA HIS A 188 5.16 2.12 -21.46
C HIS A 188 4.92 0.61 -21.35
N PHE A 189 4.34 0.12 -20.25
CA PHE A 189 3.91 -1.28 -20.08
C PHE A 189 2.43 -1.49 -20.38
N LEU A 190 1.68 -0.41 -20.63
CA LEU A 190 0.23 -0.47 -20.80
C LEU A 190 -0.14 -0.62 -22.27
N ASP A 191 -1.17 -1.43 -22.54
CA ASP A 191 -1.73 -1.58 -23.88
C ASP A 191 -2.44 -0.31 -24.35
N ASP A 192 -3.08 0.43 -23.44
CA ASP A 192 -3.78 1.69 -23.71
C ASP A 192 -3.42 2.77 -22.68
N PRO A 193 -2.27 3.44 -22.85
CA PRO A 193 -1.85 4.54 -21.94
C PRO A 193 -2.83 5.69 -21.89
N GLY A 194 -3.50 5.98 -23.02
CA GLY A 194 -4.50 7.07 -23.10
C GLY A 194 -5.68 6.82 -22.18
N ARG A 195 -6.17 5.59 -22.15
CA ARG A 195 -7.27 5.20 -21.25
C ARG A 195 -6.84 5.28 -19.78
N ALA A 196 -5.62 4.86 -19.44
CA ALA A 196 -5.12 4.96 -18.06
C ALA A 196 -5.05 6.41 -17.58
N ILE A 197 -4.61 7.33 -18.45
CA ILE A 197 -4.56 8.78 -18.14
C ILE A 197 -5.98 9.34 -18.00
N ALA A 198 -6.94 8.91 -18.82
CA ALA A 198 -8.31 9.41 -18.75
C ALA A 198 -9.07 8.95 -17.49
N LEU A 199 -8.60 7.87 -16.84
CA LEU A 199 -9.16 7.33 -15.60
C LEU A 199 -8.49 7.91 -14.34
N ALA A 200 -7.39 8.64 -14.49
CA ALA A 200 -6.62 9.28 -13.43
C ALA A 200 -7.20 10.67 -13.11
#